data_e43b4ba3a8fd1104ec9d716226de71de
#
_entry.id   e43b4ba3a8fd1104ec9d716226de71de
#
_cell.length_a   1.000
_cell.length_b   1.000
_cell.length_c   1.000
_cell.angle_alpha   90.00
_cell.angle_beta   90.00
_cell.angle_gamma   90.00
#
_symmetry.space_group_name_H-M   'P 1'
#
loop_
_entity.id
_entity.type
_entity.pdbx_description
1 polymer ?
#
loop_
_entity_poly.entity_id
_entity_poly.type
_entity_poly.pdbx_seq_one_letter_code
_entity_poly.pdbx_strand_id
1 'polypeptide(L)'
;GVQTCALPILKACRKIVKEKSEALNRPLTAVVSTFGCQMNARDSEKLLGILKDIGYQESDDEENADFVIYNTCTVRENANLRVYGRLGQLKKVKRANVEMIIAMCGCMMQEPEVVEKIKTSYKFVDIVFGTFNIFKLAELMYMCFTGDEQVIDIWDSTKEVVEELPTSRKYPFKSGVNIMFGCNNFCTYCIVPYVRGREKSREPKEIIREIER
;
A
#
# COMPACT_ATOMS: atom_id res chain seq x y z
N GLY A 1 7.81 10.97 -17.04
CA GLY A 1 6.66 11.84 -16.84
C GLY A 1 5.97 11.69 -15.48
N VAL A 2 5.93 10.50 -14.90
CA VAL A 2 5.23 10.26 -13.60
C VAL A 2 5.99 10.83 -12.41
N GLN A 3 7.31 10.87 -12.45
CA GLN A 3 8.15 11.37 -11.34
C GLN A 3 8.04 12.87 -11.06
N THR A 4 7.75 13.69 -12.06
CA THR A 4 7.74 15.16 -11.90
C THR A 4 6.49 15.69 -11.20
N CYS A 5 5.34 15.03 -11.35
CA CYS A 5 4.10 15.42 -10.65
C CYS A 5 4.07 14.97 -9.18
N ALA A 6 4.80 13.92 -8.82
CA ALA A 6 4.83 13.39 -7.46
C ALA A 6 5.65 14.25 -6.47
N LEU A 7 6.68 14.98 -6.93
CA LEU A 7 7.57 15.75 -6.06
C LEU A 7 6.87 16.86 -5.25
N PRO A 8 5.96 17.68 -5.80
CA PRO A 8 5.22 18.67 -5.02
C PRO A 8 4.33 18.04 -3.95
N ILE A 9 3.67 16.93 -4.31
CA ILE A 9 2.76 16.20 -3.43
C ILE A 9 3.55 15.54 -2.29
N LEU A 10 4.68 14.90 -2.57
CA LEU A 10 5.56 14.34 -1.55
C LEU A 10 6.02 15.41 -0.57
N LYS A 11 6.42 16.61 -1.06
CA LYS A 11 6.78 17.74 -0.20
C LYS A 11 5.62 18.20 0.67
N ALA A 12 4.40 18.25 0.12
CA ALA A 12 3.20 18.61 0.87
C ALA A 12 2.90 17.58 1.97
N CYS A 13 2.94 16.27 1.64
CA CYS A 13 2.77 15.21 2.63
C CYS A 13 3.82 15.28 3.75
N ARG A 14 5.10 15.47 3.41
CA ARG A 14 6.18 15.62 4.41
C ARG A 14 5.92 16.79 5.35
N LYS A 15 5.44 17.92 4.81
CA LYS A 15 5.09 19.09 5.61
C LYS A 15 3.96 18.77 6.59
N ILE A 16 2.87 18.15 6.12
CA ILE A 16 1.73 17.79 6.97
C ILE A 16 2.15 16.80 8.07
N VAL A 17 2.92 15.76 7.72
CA VAL A 17 3.41 14.76 8.68
C VAL A 17 4.33 15.40 9.73
N LYS A 18 5.20 16.31 9.30
CA LYS A 18 6.08 17.07 10.22
C LYS A 18 5.28 17.93 11.18
N GLU A 19 4.32 18.72 10.69
CA GLU A 19 3.45 19.56 11.51
C GLU A 19 2.65 18.75 12.54
N LYS A 20 2.08 17.61 12.12
CA LYS A 20 1.38 16.70 13.03
C LYS A 20 2.32 16.08 14.08
N SER A 21 3.53 15.69 13.69
CA SER A 21 4.56 15.17 14.60
C SER A 21 4.99 16.20 15.65
N GLU A 22 5.18 17.43 15.23
CA GLU A 22 5.51 18.56 16.13
C GLU A 22 4.36 18.86 17.10
N ALA A 23 3.11 18.86 16.62
CA ALA A 23 1.93 19.08 17.46
C ALA A 23 1.73 18.00 18.52
N LEU A 24 2.06 16.74 18.19
CA LEU A 24 1.97 15.61 19.12
C LEU A 24 3.23 15.43 19.97
N ASN A 25 4.29 16.20 19.71
CA ASN A 25 5.61 16.09 20.34
C ASN A 25 6.19 14.65 20.32
N ARG A 26 5.90 13.93 19.21
CA ARG A 26 6.45 12.59 18.95
C ARG A 26 6.45 12.30 17.44
N PRO A 27 7.32 11.42 16.96
CA PRO A 27 7.25 10.97 15.57
C PRO A 27 5.93 10.24 15.31
N LEU A 28 5.39 10.41 14.09
CA LEU A 28 4.27 9.58 13.62
C LEU A 28 4.78 8.21 13.22
N THR A 29 4.00 7.18 13.52
CA THR A 29 4.35 5.77 13.27
C THR A 29 3.44 5.14 12.23
N ALA A 30 4.00 4.19 11.46
CA ALA A 30 3.26 3.45 10.45
C ALA A 30 3.52 1.95 10.52
N VAL A 31 2.46 1.18 10.30
CA VAL A 31 2.49 -0.28 10.20
C VAL A 31 2.03 -0.73 8.83
N VAL A 32 2.78 -1.64 8.20
CA VAL A 32 2.39 -2.28 6.93
C VAL A 32 2.28 -3.78 7.16
N SER A 33 1.06 -4.27 7.30
CA SER A 33 0.76 -5.69 7.49
C SER A 33 0.48 -6.39 6.17
N THR A 34 1.23 -7.47 5.90
CA THR A 34 1.13 -8.25 4.66
C THR A 34 0.31 -9.51 4.86
N PHE A 35 -0.80 -9.62 4.14
CA PHE A 35 -1.65 -10.82 4.09
C PHE A 35 -1.55 -11.45 2.70
N GLY A 36 -0.41 -12.07 2.38
CA GLY A 36 -0.28 -12.54 1.01
C GLY A 36 0.99 -13.33 0.67
N CYS A 37 1.36 -13.26 -0.59
CA CYS A 37 2.50 -13.95 -1.18
C CYS A 37 3.76 -13.06 -1.15
N GLN A 38 4.85 -13.56 -1.75
CA GLN A 38 6.12 -12.82 -1.85
C GLN A 38 5.99 -11.51 -2.63
N MET A 39 5.10 -11.44 -3.64
CA MET A 39 4.84 -10.19 -4.36
C MET A 39 4.23 -9.14 -3.44
N ASN A 40 3.24 -9.53 -2.60
CA ASN A 40 2.68 -8.62 -1.60
C ASN A 40 3.74 -8.19 -0.58
N ALA A 41 4.63 -9.08 -0.14
CA ALA A 41 5.73 -8.71 0.75
C ALA A 41 6.63 -7.65 0.12
N ARG A 42 6.96 -7.79 -1.17
CA ARG A 42 7.75 -6.81 -1.90
C ARG A 42 7.00 -5.48 -2.10
N ASP A 43 5.70 -5.54 -2.37
CA ASP A 43 4.87 -4.34 -2.44
C ASP A 43 4.83 -3.62 -1.08
N SER A 44 4.76 -4.36 0.03
CA SER A 44 4.81 -3.80 1.38
C SER A 44 6.13 -3.10 1.70
N GLU A 45 7.27 -3.62 1.24
CA GLU A 45 8.57 -2.96 1.37
C GLU A 45 8.59 -1.61 0.65
N LYS A 46 7.94 -1.50 -0.52
CA LYS A 46 7.79 -0.24 -1.26
C LYS A 46 6.86 0.73 -0.53
N LEU A 47 5.70 0.25 -0.07
CA LEU A 47 4.75 1.06 0.70
C LEU A 47 5.41 1.65 1.95
N LEU A 48 6.15 0.82 2.69
CA LEU A 48 6.88 1.27 3.87
C LEU A 48 7.99 2.25 3.51
N GLY A 49 8.68 2.03 2.38
CA GLY A 49 9.67 2.96 1.86
C GLY A 49 9.09 4.34 1.57
N ILE A 50 7.91 4.41 0.93
CA ILE A 50 7.20 5.67 0.67
C ILE A 50 6.80 6.34 1.99
N LEU A 51 6.27 5.60 2.97
CA LEU A 51 5.88 6.14 4.27
C LEU A 51 7.07 6.72 5.03
N LYS A 52 8.22 6.03 5.04
CA LYS A 52 9.47 6.54 5.63
C LYS A 52 9.97 7.79 4.93
N ASP A 53 9.89 7.84 3.60
CA ASP A 53 10.26 9.02 2.80
C ASP A 53 9.36 10.23 3.11
N ILE A 54 8.10 10.01 3.46
CA ILE A 54 7.16 11.05 3.89
C ILE A 54 7.43 11.50 5.34
N GLY A 55 8.08 10.67 6.17
CA GLY A 55 8.46 11.02 7.54
C GLY A 55 7.86 10.15 8.65
N TYR A 56 7.17 9.06 8.29
CA TYR A 56 6.72 8.07 9.28
C TYR A 56 7.87 7.18 9.75
N GLN A 57 7.83 6.78 11.02
CA GLN A 57 8.67 5.72 11.57
C GLN A 57 7.94 4.37 11.49
N GLU A 58 8.68 3.32 11.17
CA GLU A 58 8.15 1.96 11.15
C GLU A 58 7.82 1.49 12.56
N SER A 59 6.67 0.84 12.72
CA SER A 59 6.22 0.21 13.95
C SER A 59 5.61 -1.16 13.67
N ASP A 60 5.60 -2.04 14.66
CA ASP A 60 4.86 -3.30 14.64
C ASP A 60 3.57 -3.23 15.48
N ASP A 61 3.30 -2.10 16.13
CA ASP A 61 2.14 -1.89 16.99
C ASP A 61 1.00 -1.21 16.23
N GLU A 62 0.06 -2.02 15.75
CA GLU A 62 -1.10 -1.53 15.00
C GLU A 62 -2.08 -0.70 15.85
N GLU A 63 -2.13 -0.94 17.16
CA GLU A 63 -3.12 -0.27 18.02
C GLU A 63 -2.70 1.17 18.34
N ASN A 64 -1.40 1.45 18.34
CA ASN A 64 -0.85 2.77 18.63
C ASN A 64 -0.24 3.47 17.40
N ALA A 65 -0.35 2.87 16.21
CA ALA A 65 0.16 3.47 14.99
C ALA A 65 -0.74 4.62 14.49
N ASP A 66 -0.14 5.62 13.86
CA ASP A 66 -0.85 6.73 13.23
C ASP A 66 -1.31 6.38 11.81
N PHE A 67 -0.65 5.43 11.16
CA PHE A 67 -0.99 4.94 9.84
C PHE A 67 -0.87 3.41 9.76
N VAL A 68 -1.93 2.72 9.35
CA VAL A 68 -1.93 1.26 9.18
C VAL A 68 -2.31 0.91 7.75
N ILE A 69 -1.47 0.12 7.07
CA ILE A 69 -1.77 -0.44 5.74
C ILE A 69 -1.95 -1.94 5.83
N TYR A 70 -3.06 -2.45 5.33
CA TYR A 70 -3.27 -3.87 5.06
C TYR A 70 -3.07 -4.16 3.57
N ASN A 71 -1.94 -4.79 3.25
CA ASN A 71 -1.65 -5.28 1.90
C ASN A 71 -2.16 -6.72 1.77
N THR A 72 -3.21 -6.88 0.98
CA THR A 72 -4.09 -8.05 0.99
C THR A 72 -3.91 -8.93 -0.24
N CYS A 73 -4.30 -10.19 -0.13
CA CYS A 73 -4.20 -11.20 -1.18
C CYS A 73 -5.57 -11.84 -1.41
N THR A 74 -5.84 -12.23 -2.64
CA THR A 74 -7.09 -12.93 -3.01
C THR A 74 -6.92 -14.43 -3.28
N VAL A 75 -5.67 -14.93 -3.28
CA VAL A 75 -5.38 -16.35 -3.62
C VAL A 75 -5.84 -17.32 -2.53
N ARG A 76 -6.02 -16.86 -1.30
CA ARG A 76 -6.35 -17.72 -0.14
C ARG A 76 -7.54 -17.14 0.60
N GLU A 77 -8.67 -17.82 0.58
CA GLU A 77 -9.90 -17.43 1.28
C GLU A 77 -9.68 -17.18 2.78
N ASN A 78 -8.88 -18.03 3.44
CA ASN A 78 -8.49 -17.83 4.84
C ASN A 78 -7.72 -16.52 5.10
N ALA A 79 -7.05 -15.95 4.10
CA ALA A 79 -6.40 -14.66 4.24
C ALA A 79 -7.44 -13.54 4.34
N ASN A 80 -8.51 -13.62 3.55
CA ASN A 80 -9.60 -12.65 3.54
C ASN A 80 -10.32 -12.60 4.90
N LEU A 81 -10.61 -13.77 5.49
CA LEU A 81 -11.24 -13.86 6.81
C LEU A 81 -10.39 -13.22 7.91
N ARG A 82 -9.06 -13.42 7.87
CA ARG A 82 -8.13 -12.78 8.81
C ARG A 82 -8.12 -11.27 8.67
N VAL A 83 -8.13 -10.75 7.44
CA VAL A 83 -8.20 -9.31 7.17
C VAL A 83 -9.45 -8.69 7.79
N TYR A 84 -10.62 -9.27 7.55
CA TYR A 84 -11.86 -8.77 8.13
C TYR A 84 -11.89 -8.84 9.67
N GLY A 85 -11.33 -9.90 10.26
CA GLY A 85 -11.19 -10.03 11.72
C GLY A 85 -10.33 -8.91 12.30
N ARG A 86 -9.17 -8.63 11.70
CA ARG A 86 -8.27 -7.55 12.14
C ARG A 86 -8.87 -6.15 11.88
N LEU A 87 -9.59 -5.95 10.78
CA LEU A 87 -10.33 -4.71 10.55
C LEU A 87 -11.38 -4.46 11.65
N GLY A 88 -12.03 -5.52 12.14
CA GLY A 88 -12.96 -5.42 13.26
C GLY A 88 -12.30 -4.92 14.55
N GLN A 89 -11.03 -5.31 14.79
CA GLN A 89 -10.22 -4.80 15.91
C GLN A 89 -9.82 -3.35 15.68
N LEU A 90 -9.26 -3.02 14.52
CA LEU A 90 -8.89 -1.65 14.16
C LEU A 90 -10.06 -0.66 14.20
N LYS A 91 -11.27 -1.12 13.93
CA LYS A 91 -12.48 -0.28 14.08
C LYS A 91 -12.64 0.27 15.49
N LYS A 92 -12.30 -0.52 16.51
CA LYS A 92 -12.35 -0.08 17.93
C LYS A 92 -11.25 0.95 18.21
N VAL A 93 -10.05 0.70 17.71
CA VAL A 93 -8.90 1.60 17.83
C VAL A 93 -9.20 2.93 17.13
N LYS A 94 -9.68 2.90 15.88
CA LYS A 94 -10.04 4.09 15.09
C LYS A 94 -11.11 4.96 15.79
N ARG A 95 -12.04 4.35 16.53
CA ARG A 95 -13.02 5.10 17.33
C ARG A 95 -12.40 5.85 18.51
N ALA A 96 -11.34 5.32 19.10
CA ALA A 96 -10.60 5.96 20.17
C ALA A 96 -9.56 6.97 19.63
N ASN A 97 -9.00 6.72 18.46
CA ASN A 97 -8.05 7.58 17.77
C ASN A 97 -8.54 7.89 16.35
N VAL A 98 -9.37 8.91 16.21
CA VAL A 98 -9.97 9.30 14.92
C VAL A 98 -8.94 9.79 13.91
N GLU A 99 -7.79 10.28 14.37
CA GLU A 99 -6.69 10.75 13.52
C GLU A 99 -5.88 9.60 12.88
N MET A 100 -6.01 8.36 13.39
CA MET A 100 -5.38 7.19 12.77
C MET A 100 -5.89 7.02 11.35
N ILE A 101 -4.99 6.77 10.40
CA ILE A 101 -5.36 6.48 9.01
C ILE A 101 -5.24 4.97 8.75
N ILE A 102 -6.29 4.40 8.19
CA ILE A 102 -6.35 2.98 7.82
C ILE A 102 -6.44 2.88 6.30
N ALA A 103 -5.48 2.20 5.69
CA ALA A 103 -5.45 1.95 4.25
C ALA A 103 -5.54 0.45 3.93
N MET A 104 -6.20 0.12 2.84
CA MET A 104 -6.25 -1.23 2.30
C MET A 104 -5.76 -1.25 0.86
N CYS A 105 -4.92 -2.20 0.53
CA CYS A 105 -4.43 -2.39 -0.83
C CYS A 105 -4.19 -3.86 -1.17
N GLY A 106 -3.66 -4.08 -2.36
CA GLY A 106 -3.26 -5.41 -2.83
C GLY A 106 -4.30 -6.11 -3.71
N CYS A 107 -4.07 -7.40 -3.97
CA CYS A 107 -4.85 -8.17 -4.95
C CYS A 107 -6.35 -8.24 -4.61
N MET A 108 -6.70 -8.30 -3.33
CA MET A 108 -8.08 -8.35 -2.87
C MET A 108 -8.87 -7.09 -3.27
N MET A 109 -8.21 -5.95 -3.40
CA MET A 109 -8.82 -4.68 -3.83
C MET A 109 -9.04 -4.60 -5.35
N GLN A 110 -8.67 -5.62 -6.11
CA GLN A 110 -9.02 -5.76 -7.54
C GLN A 110 -10.35 -6.51 -7.74
N GLU A 111 -11.01 -6.97 -6.68
CA GLU A 111 -12.30 -7.65 -6.72
C GLU A 111 -13.43 -6.62 -6.47
N PRO A 112 -14.30 -6.34 -7.47
CA PRO A 112 -15.33 -5.31 -7.34
C PRO A 112 -16.28 -5.52 -6.15
N GLU A 113 -16.65 -6.78 -5.86
CA GLU A 113 -17.52 -7.12 -4.74
C GLU A 113 -16.89 -6.80 -3.39
N VAL A 114 -15.56 -7.01 -3.28
CA VAL A 114 -14.81 -6.68 -2.05
C VAL A 114 -14.74 -5.17 -1.88
N VAL A 115 -14.42 -4.43 -2.94
CA VAL A 115 -14.36 -2.97 -2.91
C VAL A 115 -15.71 -2.38 -2.50
N GLU A 116 -16.80 -2.86 -3.08
CA GLU A 116 -18.15 -2.40 -2.72
C GLU A 116 -18.49 -2.72 -1.25
N LYS A 117 -18.09 -3.89 -0.76
CA LYS A 117 -18.23 -4.25 0.65
C LYS A 117 -17.43 -3.32 1.57
N ILE A 118 -16.19 -2.95 1.20
CA ILE A 118 -15.39 -1.99 1.98
C ILE A 118 -16.07 -0.63 1.98
N LYS A 119 -16.48 -0.14 0.83
CA LYS A 119 -17.17 1.15 0.65
C LYS A 119 -18.45 1.27 1.48
N THR A 120 -19.24 0.21 1.55
CA THR A 120 -20.54 0.23 2.24
C THR A 120 -20.45 -0.10 3.73
N SER A 121 -19.63 -1.10 4.10
CA SER A 121 -19.63 -1.68 5.45
C SER A 121 -18.41 -1.29 6.29
N TYR A 122 -17.33 -0.78 5.67
CA TYR A 122 -16.08 -0.44 6.35
C TYR A 122 -15.69 1.03 6.10
N LYS A 123 -16.63 1.94 6.24
CA LYS A 123 -16.44 3.40 6.03
C LYS A 123 -15.36 4.03 6.90
N PHE A 124 -14.88 3.33 7.92
CA PHE A 124 -13.77 3.76 8.77
C PHE A 124 -12.38 3.48 8.15
N VAL A 125 -12.32 2.77 7.02
CA VAL A 125 -11.12 2.65 6.19
C VAL A 125 -11.01 3.92 5.38
N ASP A 126 -9.89 4.62 5.47
CA ASP A 126 -9.73 5.95 4.87
C ASP A 126 -9.27 5.89 3.42
N ILE A 127 -8.40 4.91 3.07
CA ILE A 127 -7.80 4.79 1.74
C ILE A 127 -7.93 3.35 1.22
N VAL A 128 -8.39 3.21 -0.03
CA VAL A 128 -8.49 1.91 -0.71
C VAL A 128 -7.88 2.03 -2.11
N PHE A 129 -6.90 1.19 -2.42
CA PHE A 129 -6.24 1.21 -3.73
C PHE A 129 -5.79 -0.18 -4.19
N GLY A 130 -5.63 -0.32 -5.51
CA GLY A 130 -5.30 -1.61 -6.14
C GLY A 130 -3.81 -1.92 -6.20
N THR A 131 -3.47 -3.00 -6.90
CA THR A 131 -2.08 -3.43 -7.13
C THR A 131 -1.37 -2.58 -8.19
N PHE A 132 -2.13 -1.92 -9.06
CA PHE A 132 -1.59 -1.20 -10.21
C PHE A 132 -1.16 0.23 -9.90
N ASN A 133 -1.56 0.78 -8.76
CA ASN A 133 -1.34 2.17 -8.39
C ASN A 133 -0.66 2.35 -7.02
N ILE A 134 0.10 1.36 -6.56
CA ILE A 134 0.88 1.41 -5.30
C ILE A 134 1.78 2.65 -5.23
N PHE A 135 2.37 3.04 -6.36
CA PHE A 135 3.23 4.23 -6.47
C PHE A 135 2.51 5.55 -6.18
N LYS A 136 1.18 5.57 -6.23
CA LYS A 136 0.35 6.74 -5.94
C LYS A 136 0.05 6.92 -4.45
N LEU A 137 0.59 6.09 -3.56
CA LEU A 137 0.29 6.17 -2.13
C LEU A 137 0.40 7.61 -1.58
N ALA A 138 1.43 8.36 -1.95
CA ALA A 138 1.60 9.75 -1.52
C ALA A 138 0.46 10.67 -2.00
N GLU A 139 -0.04 10.48 -3.23
CA GLU A 139 -1.19 11.23 -3.76
C GLU A 139 -2.47 10.90 -3.00
N LEU A 140 -2.70 9.61 -2.75
CA LEU A 140 -3.87 9.14 -2.01
C LEU A 140 -3.86 9.63 -0.56
N MET A 141 -2.68 9.65 0.07
CA MET A 141 -2.49 10.24 1.40
C MET A 141 -2.77 11.74 1.40
N TYR A 142 -2.29 12.45 0.39
CA TYR A 142 -2.56 13.89 0.28
C TYR A 142 -4.06 14.17 0.15
N MET A 143 -4.77 13.39 -0.68
CA MET A 143 -6.23 13.47 -0.80
C MET A 143 -6.93 13.19 0.52
N CYS A 144 -6.48 12.17 1.26
CA CYS A 144 -7.00 11.83 2.58
C CYS A 144 -6.72 12.93 3.62
N PHE A 145 -5.56 13.59 3.59
CA PHE A 145 -5.23 14.69 4.50
C PHE A 145 -6.03 15.96 4.25
N THR A 146 -6.48 16.19 3.02
CA THR A 146 -7.13 17.42 2.59
C THR A 146 -8.63 17.29 2.33
N GLY A 147 -9.16 16.07 2.40
CA GLY A 147 -10.56 15.76 2.22
C GLY A 147 -11.15 15.03 3.43
N ASP A 148 -12.47 14.98 3.48
CA ASP A 148 -13.23 14.34 4.57
C ASP A 148 -13.85 13.00 4.15
N GLU A 149 -13.66 12.58 2.90
CA GLU A 149 -14.26 11.37 2.35
C GLU A 149 -13.25 10.22 2.22
N GLN A 150 -13.77 8.98 2.21
CA GLN A 150 -12.97 7.79 1.91
C GLN A 150 -12.37 7.89 0.50
N VAL A 151 -11.06 7.77 0.40
CA VAL A 151 -10.33 7.79 -0.88
C VAL A 151 -10.31 6.39 -1.47
N ILE A 152 -10.97 6.19 -2.60
CA ILE A 152 -10.98 4.91 -3.33
C ILE A 152 -10.44 5.16 -4.74
N ASP A 153 -9.28 4.58 -5.05
CA ASP A 153 -8.63 4.68 -6.37
C ASP A 153 -8.15 3.29 -6.81
N ILE A 154 -8.98 2.60 -7.58
CA ILE A 154 -8.69 1.25 -8.11
C ILE A 154 -8.48 1.34 -9.61
N TRP A 155 -7.32 0.93 -10.05
CA TRP A 155 -7.00 0.85 -11.47
C TRP A 155 -7.19 -0.58 -11.98
N ASP A 156 -7.87 -0.73 -13.10
CA ASP A 156 -8.08 -2.03 -13.76
C ASP A 156 -6.80 -2.54 -14.43
N SER A 157 -5.93 -1.62 -14.84
CA SER A 157 -4.65 -1.95 -15.46
C SER A 157 -3.70 -0.74 -15.41
N THR A 158 -2.43 -1.00 -15.60
CA THR A 158 -1.44 0.05 -15.90
C THR A 158 -0.53 -0.42 -17.03
N LYS A 159 -0.11 0.48 -17.89
CA LYS A 159 0.93 0.22 -18.90
C LYS A 159 2.33 0.51 -18.36
N GLU A 160 2.43 1.22 -17.26
CA GLU A 160 3.68 1.69 -16.69
C GLU A 160 4.25 0.70 -15.69
N VAL A 161 5.57 0.55 -15.71
CA VAL A 161 6.36 -0.03 -14.64
C VAL A 161 7.07 1.15 -13.97
N VAL A 162 6.67 1.48 -12.75
CA VAL A 162 7.30 2.56 -12.00
C VAL A 162 8.54 2.00 -11.32
N GLU A 163 9.68 2.48 -11.77
CA GLU A 163 10.99 2.15 -11.24
C GLU A 163 11.39 3.10 -10.09
N GLU A 164 12.45 2.75 -9.37
CA GLU A 164 13.08 3.59 -8.35
C GLU A 164 12.18 4.01 -7.17
N LEU A 165 11.11 3.28 -6.89
CA LEU A 165 10.33 3.54 -5.69
C LEU A 165 11.18 3.35 -4.43
N PRO A 166 11.05 4.24 -3.43
CA PRO A 166 11.65 4.04 -2.12
C PRO A 166 11.29 2.66 -1.58
N THR A 167 12.25 1.96 -1.03
CA THR A 167 12.03 0.60 -0.53
C THR A 167 12.67 0.45 0.84
N SER A 168 11.89 0.03 1.83
CA SER A 168 12.40 -0.37 3.14
C SER A 168 12.51 -1.89 3.20
N ARG A 169 13.73 -2.41 3.07
CA ARG A 169 14.00 -3.86 3.08
C ARG A 169 13.84 -4.42 4.50
N LYS A 170 13.08 -5.49 4.63
CA LYS A 170 12.84 -6.13 5.92
C LYS A 170 14.08 -6.81 6.50
N TYR A 171 14.95 -7.35 5.65
CA TYR A 171 16.14 -8.09 6.07
C TYR A 171 17.40 -7.50 5.42
N PRO A 172 18.50 -7.31 6.18
CA PRO A 172 19.74 -6.77 5.65
C PRO A 172 20.50 -7.73 4.71
N PHE A 173 20.24 -9.04 4.81
CA PHE A 173 20.94 -10.09 4.10
C PHE A 173 20.07 -10.82 3.06
N LYS A 174 18.79 -10.47 2.94
CA LYS A 174 17.84 -11.10 2.02
C LYS A 174 16.87 -10.09 1.46
N SER A 175 16.77 -10.00 0.16
CA SER A 175 15.79 -9.17 -0.52
C SER A 175 15.15 -9.90 -1.70
N GLY A 176 13.87 -9.62 -1.95
CA GLY A 176 13.22 -9.97 -3.20
C GLY A 176 13.37 -8.85 -4.22
N VAL A 177 13.66 -9.18 -5.46
CA VAL A 177 13.66 -8.23 -6.58
C VAL A 177 12.64 -8.71 -7.60
N ASN A 178 11.69 -7.85 -7.94
CA ASN A 178 10.73 -8.15 -9.00
C ASN A 178 11.45 -8.00 -10.34
N ILE A 179 11.46 -9.04 -11.15
CA ILE A 179 11.99 -8.99 -12.52
C ILE A 179 10.87 -8.77 -13.54
N MET A 180 9.63 -9.10 -13.15
CA MET A 180 8.43 -8.97 -13.97
C MET A 180 7.17 -8.84 -13.11
N PHE A 181 6.09 -8.36 -13.70
CA PHE A 181 4.75 -8.26 -13.10
C PHE A 181 3.74 -8.98 -13.98
N GLY A 182 2.64 -9.46 -13.38
CA GLY A 182 1.55 -10.12 -14.10
C GLY A 182 1.89 -11.51 -14.66
N CYS A 183 1.01 -12.05 -15.48
CA CYS A 183 1.18 -13.36 -16.12
C CYS A 183 0.26 -13.50 -17.34
N ASN A 184 0.75 -14.12 -18.41
CA ASN A 184 -0.01 -14.37 -19.65
C ASN A 184 -0.52 -15.81 -19.80
N ASN A 185 -0.28 -16.69 -18.82
CA ASN A 185 -0.62 -18.12 -18.97
C ASN A 185 -2.12 -18.41 -18.84
N PHE A 186 -2.89 -17.58 -18.12
CA PHE A 186 -4.34 -17.74 -17.92
C PHE A 186 -4.77 -19.17 -17.56
N CYS A 187 -4.01 -19.83 -16.68
CA CYS A 187 -4.38 -21.15 -16.16
C CYS A 187 -5.78 -21.08 -15.52
N THR A 188 -6.60 -22.10 -15.70
CA THR A 188 -8.02 -22.13 -15.34
C THR A 188 -8.31 -21.85 -13.85
N TYR A 189 -7.36 -22.15 -12.97
CA TYR A 189 -7.47 -21.95 -11.52
C TYR A 189 -6.74 -20.69 -11.01
N CYS A 190 -6.12 -19.90 -11.90
CA CYS A 190 -5.20 -18.84 -11.48
C CYS A 190 -5.82 -17.46 -11.61
N ILE A 191 -5.88 -16.73 -10.49
CA ILE A 191 -6.40 -15.36 -10.42
C ILE A 191 -5.37 -14.29 -10.86
N VAL A 192 -4.07 -14.63 -10.92
CA VAL A 192 -2.97 -13.67 -11.14
C VAL A 192 -3.16 -12.77 -12.36
N PRO A 193 -3.53 -13.28 -13.56
CA PRO A 193 -3.74 -12.41 -14.73
C PRO A 193 -4.81 -11.33 -14.52
N TYR A 194 -5.79 -11.59 -13.67
CA TYR A 194 -6.92 -10.69 -13.40
C TYR A 194 -6.60 -9.62 -12.37
N VAL A 195 -5.79 -9.96 -11.35
CA VAL A 195 -5.48 -9.05 -10.24
C VAL A 195 -4.08 -8.42 -10.31
N ARG A 196 -3.20 -8.94 -11.18
CA ARG A 196 -1.84 -8.41 -11.44
C ARG A 196 -1.62 -8.05 -12.92
N GLY A 197 -2.60 -8.30 -13.78
CA GLY A 197 -2.59 -7.98 -15.19
C GLY A 197 -1.73 -8.89 -16.06
N ARG A 198 -1.54 -8.46 -17.30
CA ARG A 198 -0.66 -9.09 -18.26
C ARG A 198 0.79 -8.97 -17.85
N GLU A 199 1.61 -9.91 -18.34
CA GLU A 199 3.04 -9.91 -18.11
C GLU A 199 3.71 -8.63 -18.61
N LYS A 200 4.55 -8.06 -17.76
CA LYS A 200 5.41 -6.91 -18.04
C LYS A 200 6.77 -7.16 -17.40
N SER A 201 7.79 -7.30 -18.20
CA SER A 201 9.17 -7.42 -17.74
C SER A 201 9.75 -6.04 -17.43
N ARG A 202 10.60 -5.99 -16.42
CA ARG A 202 11.40 -4.80 -16.10
C ARG A 202 12.64 -4.74 -16.97
N GLU A 203 13.16 -3.55 -17.15
CA GLU A 203 14.42 -3.35 -17.85
C GLU A 203 15.58 -3.96 -17.04
N PRO A 204 16.45 -4.80 -17.67
CA PRO A 204 17.55 -5.45 -16.96
C PRO A 204 18.48 -4.48 -16.22
N LYS A 205 18.70 -3.30 -16.78
CA LYS A 205 19.54 -2.25 -16.16
C LYS A 205 18.97 -1.76 -14.84
N GLU A 206 17.65 -1.62 -14.74
CA GLU A 206 16.96 -1.18 -13.53
C GLU A 206 16.97 -2.28 -12.45
N ILE A 207 16.86 -3.55 -12.87
CA ILE A 207 16.99 -4.70 -11.97
C ILE A 207 18.40 -4.74 -11.37
N ILE A 208 19.44 -4.62 -12.20
CA ILE A 208 20.85 -4.61 -11.74
C ILE A 208 21.08 -3.44 -10.77
N ARG A 209 20.64 -2.24 -11.14
CA ARG A 209 20.75 -1.05 -10.28
C ARG A 209 20.07 -1.23 -8.93
N GLU A 210 18.92 -1.92 -8.88
CA GLU A 210 18.22 -2.22 -7.63
C GLU A 210 18.98 -3.25 -6.77
N ILE A 211 19.71 -4.19 -7.38
CA ILE A 211 20.52 -5.19 -6.67
C ILE A 211 21.79 -4.58 -6.07
N GLU A 212 22.37 -3.60 -6.74
CA GLU A 212 23.58 -2.90 -6.32
C GLU A 212 23.37 -1.92 -5.17
N ARG A 213 22.12 -1.52 -4.90
CA ARG A 213 21.71 -0.68 -3.76
C ARG A 213 21.51 -1.49 -2.47
#